data_fac0d3536ab2b7a51e1cce8b4e277d16
#
_entry.id   fac0d3536ab2b7a51e1cce8b4e277d16
#
_cell.length_a   1.000
_cell.length_b   1.000
_cell.length_c   1.000
_cell.angle_alpha   90.00
_cell.angle_beta   90.00
_cell.angle_gamma   90.00
#
_symmetry.space_group_name_H-M   'P 1'
#
loop_
_entity.id
_entity.type
_entity.pdbx_description
1 polymer ?
#
loop_
_entity_poly.entity_id
_entity_poly.type
_entity_poly.pdbx_seq_one_letter_code
_entity_poly.pdbx_strand_id
1 'polypeptide(L)'
;MINSPTVPPVIRRTFDRNMGAFLRPGDPTPPDNQRAIRPAQQVFSLGMEPLSQNHPMRDSAVAANWRFLMAATAGSGLYATVTSHDAPEFTGLARGAPAAIAVQADQDVRKLPAAQAENYNLSVLAIPGLLTEAFWLKWIGPDGKESDPARDLIVPFVTAQKQLMPMHPYTVEEFTRIAAPLAKKKLQSFKRLEEESQGRVKQQQAAAQEKRNAWRALARAPEPPRAQPV
;
A
#
# COMPACT_ATOMS: atom_id res chain seq x y z
N MET A 1 10.00 -1.23 24.75
CA MET A 1 9.39 0.13 24.56
C MET A 1 9.28 0.41 23.06
N ILE A 2 8.16 0.99 22.59
CA ILE A 2 7.99 1.35 21.19
C ILE A 2 8.30 2.83 20.97
N ASN A 3 9.31 3.11 20.16
CA ASN A 3 9.67 4.43 19.69
C ASN A 3 9.02 4.70 18.32
N SER A 4 8.88 5.97 18.01
CA SER A 4 8.46 6.40 16.66
C SER A 4 9.64 7.09 15.97
N PRO A 5 9.86 6.87 14.69
CA PRO A 5 10.94 7.50 13.97
C PRO A 5 10.78 9.02 13.95
N THR A 6 11.91 9.72 13.96
CA THR A 6 11.92 11.19 13.87
C THR A 6 11.47 11.62 12.48
N VAL A 7 10.45 12.46 12.41
CA VAL A 7 9.95 13.01 11.15
C VAL A 7 10.94 14.03 10.59
N PRO A 8 11.41 13.88 9.35
CA PRO A 8 12.25 14.89 8.72
C PRO A 8 11.57 16.27 8.68
N PRO A 9 12.29 17.36 8.96
CA PRO A 9 11.69 18.71 9.02
C PRO A 9 10.95 19.13 7.75
N VAL A 10 11.42 18.69 6.57
CA VAL A 10 10.76 18.98 5.30
C VAL A 10 9.38 18.30 5.19
N ILE A 11 9.28 17.05 5.60
CA ILE A 11 8.02 16.29 5.66
C ILE A 11 7.04 16.97 6.62
N ARG A 12 7.52 17.38 7.80
CA ARG A 12 6.70 18.06 8.79
C ARG A 12 6.17 19.40 8.29
N ARG A 13 7.02 20.21 7.66
CA ARG A 13 6.59 21.49 7.04
C ARG A 13 5.55 21.27 5.94
N THR A 14 5.71 20.24 5.12
CA THR A 14 4.74 19.90 4.07
C THR A 14 3.39 19.51 4.66
N PHE A 15 3.38 18.71 5.72
CA PHE A 15 2.14 18.39 6.45
C PHE A 15 1.49 19.65 7.01
N ASP A 16 2.22 20.46 7.80
CA ASP A 16 1.69 21.64 8.49
C ASP A 16 1.11 22.70 7.51
N ARG A 17 1.75 22.87 6.34
CA ARG A 17 1.31 23.84 5.32
C ARG A 17 0.00 23.42 4.65
N ASN A 18 -0.19 22.14 4.40
CA ASN A 18 -1.28 21.67 3.55
C ASN A 18 -2.49 21.13 4.33
N MET A 19 -2.29 20.66 5.56
CA MET A 19 -3.31 19.97 6.32
C MET A 19 -4.61 20.78 6.45
N GLY A 20 -4.50 22.09 6.73
CA GLY A 20 -5.66 22.96 6.92
C GLY A 20 -6.57 23.09 5.69
N ALA A 21 -6.01 23.04 4.47
CA ALA A 21 -6.77 23.15 3.24
C ALA A 21 -7.63 21.91 2.94
N PHE A 22 -7.33 20.78 3.57
CA PHE A 22 -8.04 19.50 3.35
C PHE A 22 -9.04 19.16 4.45
N LEU A 23 -9.06 19.89 5.57
CA LEU A 23 -10.04 19.68 6.63
C LEU A 23 -11.44 20.09 6.16
N ARG A 24 -12.45 19.33 6.57
CA ARG A 24 -13.86 19.59 6.32
C ARG A 24 -14.54 20.03 7.62
N PRO A 25 -15.65 20.75 7.55
CA PRO A 25 -16.50 20.96 8.71
C PRO A 25 -16.88 19.61 9.34
N GLY A 26 -16.64 19.47 10.65
CA GLY A 26 -16.88 18.22 11.37
C GLY A 26 -15.74 17.21 11.40
N ASP A 27 -14.64 17.45 10.68
CA ASP A 27 -13.42 16.68 10.89
C ASP A 27 -12.89 16.95 12.32
N PRO A 28 -12.34 15.91 13.00
CA PRO A 28 -11.73 16.12 14.30
C PRO A 28 -10.55 17.09 14.13
N THR A 29 -10.71 18.28 14.65
CA THR A 29 -9.67 19.31 14.63
C THR A 29 -8.81 19.12 15.88
N PRO A 30 -7.52 18.82 15.74
CA PRO A 30 -6.62 18.84 16.89
C PRO A 30 -6.60 20.27 17.48
N PRO A 31 -6.47 20.44 18.80
CA PRO A 31 -6.20 21.74 19.37
C PRO A 31 -4.98 22.39 18.71
N ASP A 32 -5.01 23.71 18.54
CA ASP A 32 -4.07 24.49 17.71
C ASP A 32 -2.57 24.23 17.95
N ASN A 33 -2.21 23.69 19.10
CA ASN A 33 -0.85 23.34 19.49
C ASN A 33 -0.51 21.84 19.33
N GLN A 34 -1.47 20.98 18.87
CA GLN A 34 -1.31 19.54 18.76
C GLN A 34 -1.88 18.99 17.45
N ARG A 35 -1.41 19.51 16.33
CA ARG A 35 -1.94 19.10 14.99
C ARG A 35 -1.72 17.65 14.62
N ALA A 36 -0.83 16.95 15.30
CA ALA A 36 -0.74 15.49 15.25
C ALA A 36 -0.71 14.97 16.68
N ILE A 37 -1.77 14.32 17.10
CA ILE A 37 -1.93 13.81 18.48
C ILE A 37 -0.99 12.64 18.76
N ARG A 38 -0.40 12.08 17.71
CA ARG A 38 0.49 10.92 17.78
C ARG A 38 1.74 11.11 16.96
N PRO A 39 2.81 10.40 17.32
CA PRO A 39 4.00 10.34 16.48
C PRO A 39 3.62 9.88 15.09
N ALA A 40 4.17 10.53 14.07
CA ALA A 40 3.98 10.10 12.70
C ALA A 40 4.64 8.72 12.46
N GLN A 41 4.06 7.95 11.56
CA GLN A 41 4.53 6.64 11.17
C GLN A 41 5.19 6.72 9.80
N GLN A 42 6.39 6.19 9.66
CA GLN A 42 7.00 5.97 8.35
C GLN A 42 6.37 4.73 7.72
N VAL A 43 5.88 4.87 6.49
CA VAL A 43 5.25 3.78 5.73
C VAL A 43 6.24 3.28 4.69
N PHE A 44 6.51 1.99 4.73
CA PHE A 44 7.30 1.26 3.75
C PHE A 44 6.38 0.45 2.84
N SER A 45 6.68 0.41 1.56
CA SER A 45 6.01 -0.45 0.59
C SER A 45 6.88 -1.64 0.24
N LEU A 46 6.33 -2.85 0.34
CA LEU A 46 7.00 -4.08 -0.08
C LEU A 46 6.29 -4.66 -1.29
N GLY A 47 7.05 -4.83 -2.38
CA GLY A 47 6.58 -5.47 -3.59
C GLY A 47 6.32 -6.97 -3.41
N MET A 48 5.39 -7.52 -4.20
CA MET A 48 5.12 -8.95 -4.17
C MET A 48 6.27 -9.79 -4.71
N GLU A 49 7.03 -9.27 -5.68
CA GLU A 49 8.13 -10.03 -6.30
C GLU A 49 9.25 -10.33 -5.31
N PRO A 50 9.89 -9.34 -4.63
CA PRO A 50 10.88 -9.64 -3.62
C PRO A 50 10.33 -10.49 -2.47
N LEU A 51 9.08 -10.28 -2.06
CA LEU A 51 8.45 -11.10 -1.04
C LEU A 51 8.32 -12.57 -1.50
N SER A 52 7.89 -12.80 -2.74
CA SER A 52 7.74 -14.17 -3.31
C SER A 52 9.06 -14.93 -3.46
N GLN A 53 10.16 -14.21 -3.53
CA GLN A 53 11.54 -14.72 -3.66
C GLN A 53 12.26 -14.80 -2.31
N ASN A 54 11.59 -14.49 -1.20
CA ASN A 54 12.16 -14.45 0.14
C ASN A 54 13.37 -13.51 0.28
N HIS A 55 13.37 -12.40 -0.48
CA HIS A 55 14.42 -11.40 -0.31
C HIS A 55 14.34 -10.76 1.08
N PRO A 56 15.48 -10.33 1.66
CA PRO A 56 15.48 -9.68 2.96
C PRO A 56 14.54 -8.47 2.96
N MET A 57 13.64 -8.42 3.94
CA MET A 57 12.56 -7.42 3.97
C MET A 57 13.10 -6.00 4.12
N ARG A 58 14.15 -5.81 4.94
CA ARG A 58 14.76 -4.49 5.13
C ARG A 58 15.39 -3.92 3.86
N ASP A 59 15.91 -4.77 2.99
CA ASP A 59 16.58 -4.35 1.75
C ASP A 59 15.58 -4.13 0.61
N SER A 60 14.41 -4.76 0.70
CA SER A 60 13.40 -4.79 -0.36
C SER A 60 12.26 -3.81 -0.14
N ALA A 61 12.02 -3.40 1.10
CA ALA A 61 10.97 -2.46 1.43
C ALA A 61 11.44 -1.02 1.19
N VAL A 62 10.66 -0.26 0.42
CA VAL A 62 10.97 1.12 0.04
C VAL A 62 10.15 2.08 0.88
N ALA A 63 10.79 3.12 1.44
CA ALA A 63 10.09 4.19 2.14
C ALA A 63 9.18 4.95 1.16
N ALA A 64 7.86 4.82 1.35
CA ALA A 64 6.86 5.38 0.45
C ALA A 64 6.31 6.72 0.94
N ASN A 65 5.87 6.77 2.19
CA ASN A 65 5.23 7.94 2.77
C ASN A 65 5.39 8.02 4.28
N TRP A 66 4.96 9.17 4.81
CA TRP A 66 4.71 9.40 6.23
C TRP A 66 3.21 9.51 6.48
N ARG A 67 2.73 8.80 7.50
CA ARG A 67 1.34 8.85 7.95
C ARG A 67 1.28 9.59 9.28
N PHE A 68 0.50 10.67 9.30
CA PHE A 68 0.24 11.48 10.49
C PHE A 68 -1.12 11.09 11.04
N LEU A 69 -1.14 10.30 12.12
CA LEU A 69 -2.39 9.92 12.78
C LEU A 69 -2.94 11.13 13.55
N MET A 70 -4.19 11.43 13.30
CA MET A 70 -4.92 12.51 13.97
C MET A 70 -6.00 11.90 14.88
N ALA A 71 -6.59 12.71 15.77
CA ALA A 71 -7.56 12.21 16.73
C ALA A 71 -8.70 11.44 16.08
N ALA A 72 -9.16 10.40 16.77
CA ALA A 72 -10.40 9.72 16.46
C ALA A 72 -11.41 10.01 17.56
N THR A 73 -12.61 10.39 17.17
CA THR A 73 -13.82 10.20 17.97
C THR A 73 -14.34 8.78 17.73
N ALA A 74 -15.21 8.25 18.59
CA ALA A 74 -15.71 6.88 18.48
C ALA A 74 -16.18 6.56 17.04
N GLY A 75 -15.51 5.62 16.38
CA GLY A 75 -15.82 5.17 15.01
C GLY A 75 -15.38 6.08 13.86
N SER A 76 -14.78 7.23 14.11
CA SER A 76 -14.26 8.14 13.09
C SER A 76 -12.79 8.44 13.33
N GLY A 77 -11.94 8.11 12.38
CA GLY A 77 -10.51 8.44 12.41
C GLY A 77 -10.12 9.36 11.26
N LEU A 78 -8.99 10.00 11.42
CA LEU A 78 -8.37 10.83 10.41
C LEU A 78 -6.86 10.59 10.41
N TYR A 79 -6.27 10.39 9.24
CA TYR A 79 -4.83 10.50 9.07
C TYR A 79 -4.47 11.20 7.77
N ALA A 80 -3.37 11.92 7.80
CA ALA A 80 -2.78 12.57 6.63
C ALA A 80 -1.61 11.75 6.10
N THR A 81 -1.35 11.86 4.80
CA THR A 81 -0.22 11.21 4.14
C THR A 81 0.63 12.22 3.39
N VAL A 82 1.97 12.11 3.57
CA VAL A 82 2.98 12.91 2.86
C VAL A 82 4.00 11.95 2.27
N THR A 83 4.38 12.12 1.01
CA THR A 83 5.37 11.26 0.35
C THR A 83 6.74 11.37 0.99
N SER A 84 7.57 10.30 0.88
CA SER A 84 8.94 10.24 1.43
C SER A 84 10.03 10.67 0.43
N HIS A 85 9.66 11.28 -0.70
CA HIS A 85 10.60 11.71 -1.74
C HIS A 85 11.34 13.01 -1.36
N ASP A 86 12.38 13.36 -2.12
CA ASP A 86 13.18 14.58 -1.92
C ASP A 86 12.33 15.86 -1.99
N ALA A 87 11.29 15.88 -2.85
CA ALA A 87 10.25 16.88 -2.88
C ALA A 87 8.95 16.30 -2.31
N PRO A 88 8.74 16.35 -0.98
CA PRO A 88 7.59 15.70 -0.37
C PRO A 88 6.29 16.41 -0.71
N GLU A 89 5.29 15.63 -1.07
CA GLU A 89 3.96 16.07 -1.44
C GLU A 89 2.92 15.60 -0.43
N PHE A 90 1.98 16.47 -0.10
CA PHE A 90 0.81 16.10 0.68
C PHE A 90 -0.19 15.38 -0.24
N THR A 91 -0.43 14.09 -0.01
CA THR A 91 -1.26 13.26 -0.89
C THR A 91 -2.72 13.21 -0.49
N GLY A 92 -3.06 13.65 0.73
CA GLY A 92 -4.43 13.77 1.16
C GLY A 92 -4.72 13.31 2.59
N LEU A 93 -6.01 13.28 2.90
CA LEU A 93 -6.55 12.82 4.17
C LEU A 93 -7.43 11.57 3.97
N ALA A 94 -7.14 10.53 4.72
CA ALA A 94 -8.02 9.38 4.87
C ALA A 94 -8.98 9.61 6.05
N ARG A 95 -10.24 9.25 5.87
CA ARG A 95 -11.34 9.46 6.81
C ARG A 95 -12.14 8.19 7.04
N GLY A 96 -12.89 8.18 8.15
CA GLY A 96 -13.84 7.12 8.45
C GLY A 96 -13.20 5.84 8.97
N ALA A 97 -13.81 4.70 8.67
CA ALA A 97 -13.43 3.41 9.22
C ALA A 97 -11.97 3.00 8.98
N PRO A 98 -11.37 3.17 7.78
CA PRO A 98 -9.96 2.82 7.58
C PRO A 98 -9.02 3.63 8.47
N ALA A 99 -9.30 4.91 8.65
CA ALA A 99 -8.48 5.76 9.52
C ALA A 99 -8.71 5.43 11.00
N ALA A 100 -9.94 5.11 11.41
CA ALA A 100 -10.25 4.67 12.77
C ALA A 100 -9.51 3.36 13.11
N ILE A 101 -9.48 2.39 12.18
CA ILE A 101 -8.73 1.14 12.33
C ILE A 101 -7.25 1.42 12.53
N ALA A 102 -6.63 2.29 11.71
CA ALA A 102 -5.22 2.61 11.83
C ALA A 102 -4.87 3.28 13.17
N VAL A 103 -5.74 4.19 13.65
CA VAL A 103 -5.58 4.87 14.94
C VAL A 103 -5.74 3.89 16.10
N GLN A 104 -6.75 3.02 16.06
CA GLN A 104 -6.99 2.02 17.10
C GLN A 104 -5.85 1.00 17.14
N ALA A 105 -5.43 0.51 16.00
CA ALA A 105 -4.34 -0.45 15.88
C ALA A 105 -3.02 0.11 16.45
N ASP A 106 -2.70 1.41 16.22
CA ASP A 106 -1.52 2.05 16.82
C ASP A 106 -1.57 2.04 18.35
N GLN A 107 -2.75 2.18 18.93
CA GLN A 107 -2.92 2.07 20.40
C GLN A 107 -2.70 0.64 20.87
N ASP A 108 -3.21 -0.32 20.14
CA ASP A 108 -3.26 -1.70 20.58
C ASP A 108 -1.91 -2.40 20.40
N VAL A 109 -1.17 -2.09 19.30
CA VAL A 109 0.19 -2.63 19.12
C VAL A 109 1.13 -2.26 20.28
N ARG A 110 0.97 -1.06 20.84
CA ARG A 110 1.79 -0.59 21.98
C ARG A 110 1.51 -1.33 23.29
N LYS A 111 0.38 -2.04 23.38
CA LYS A 111 -0.03 -2.83 24.55
C LYS A 111 0.35 -4.31 24.41
N LEU A 112 0.78 -4.76 23.22
CA LEU A 112 1.17 -6.15 23.01
C LEU A 112 2.35 -6.52 23.90
N PRO A 113 2.32 -7.63 24.64
CA PRO A 113 3.43 -8.08 25.50
C PRO A 113 4.75 -8.21 24.73
N ALA A 114 4.70 -8.78 23.51
CA ALA A 114 5.89 -8.90 22.65
C ALA A 114 6.49 -7.54 22.26
N ALA A 115 5.67 -6.52 22.05
CA ALA A 115 6.11 -5.17 21.73
C ALA A 115 6.64 -4.39 22.95
N GLN A 116 6.29 -4.83 24.15
CA GLN A 116 6.77 -4.24 25.42
C GLN A 116 8.04 -4.91 25.94
N ALA A 117 8.31 -6.15 25.50
CA ALA A 117 9.45 -6.94 25.98
C ALA A 117 10.80 -6.33 25.61
N GLU A 118 10.86 -5.58 24.50
CA GLU A 118 12.09 -5.02 23.97
C GLU A 118 11.89 -3.60 23.43
N ASN A 119 12.96 -3.03 22.87
CA ASN A 119 12.91 -1.71 22.24
C ASN A 119 12.74 -1.85 20.74
N TYR A 120 11.77 -1.13 20.18
CA TYR A 120 11.47 -1.14 18.74
C TYR A 120 11.24 0.26 18.22
N ASN A 121 11.61 0.49 16.94
CA ASN A 121 11.09 1.57 16.12
C ASN A 121 9.85 1.10 15.37
N LEU A 122 8.75 1.83 15.52
CA LEU A 122 7.49 1.51 14.86
C LEU A 122 7.45 2.16 13.48
N SER A 123 7.27 1.34 12.47
CA SER A 123 6.95 1.73 11.10
C SER A 123 5.68 1.00 10.64
N VAL A 124 5.17 1.36 9.47
CA VAL A 124 4.11 0.61 8.80
C VAL A 124 4.69 -0.07 7.57
N LEU A 125 4.36 -1.34 7.37
CA LEU A 125 4.66 -2.12 6.18
C LEU A 125 3.39 -2.31 5.37
N ALA A 126 3.33 -1.74 4.19
CA ALA A 126 2.24 -1.93 3.24
C ALA A 126 2.65 -2.95 2.16
N ILE A 127 1.80 -3.93 1.92
CA ILE A 127 1.95 -4.93 0.83
C ILE A 127 0.69 -4.84 -0.04
N PRO A 128 0.63 -3.86 -0.97
CA PRO A 128 -0.60 -3.55 -1.72
C PRO A 128 -1.14 -4.75 -2.48
N GLY A 129 -0.28 -5.55 -3.08
CA GLY A 129 -0.68 -6.74 -3.84
C GLY A 129 -1.35 -7.83 -2.99
N LEU A 130 -1.11 -7.86 -1.69
CA LEU A 130 -1.79 -8.75 -0.74
C LEU A 130 -2.94 -8.06 0.00
N LEU A 131 -3.19 -6.78 -0.24
CA LEU A 131 -4.13 -5.95 0.52
C LEU A 131 -3.87 -6.08 2.03
N THR A 132 -2.60 -5.92 2.42
CA THR A 132 -2.14 -6.08 3.80
C THR A 132 -1.37 -4.85 4.24
N GLU A 133 -1.74 -4.32 5.41
CA GLU A 133 -0.94 -3.37 6.16
C GLU A 133 -0.59 -3.96 7.53
N ALA A 134 0.65 -3.82 7.93
CA ALA A 134 1.17 -4.32 9.20
C ALA A 134 2.03 -3.26 9.87
N PHE A 135 2.10 -3.28 11.20
CA PHE A 135 3.19 -2.61 11.88
C PHE A 135 4.46 -3.41 11.71
N TRP A 136 5.53 -2.70 11.41
CA TRP A 136 6.88 -3.23 11.40
C TRP A 136 7.64 -2.69 12.60
N LEU A 137 7.80 -3.52 13.60
CA LEU A 137 8.54 -3.22 14.81
C LEU A 137 9.98 -3.60 14.55
N LYS A 138 10.81 -2.63 14.21
CA LYS A 138 12.23 -2.83 13.93
C LYS A 138 13.02 -2.80 15.23
N TRP A 139 13.68 -3.90 15.53
CA TRP A 139 14.39 -4.04 16.79
C TRP A 139 15.55 -3.04 16.93
N ILE A 140 15.65 -2.44 18.13
CA ILE A 140 16.71 -1.50 18.51
C ILE A 140 17.67 -2.21 19.45
N GLY A 141 18.92 -2.31 19.04
CA GLY A 141 19.98 -2.87 19.85
C GLY A 141 20.36 -1.98 21.03
N PRO A 142 21.26 -2.48 21.90
CA PRO A 142 21.76 -1.74 23.06
C PRO A 142 22.47 -0.42 22.70
N ASP A 143 22.98 -0.31 21.46
CA ASP A 143 23.61 0.89 20.90
C ASP A 143 22.60 1.94 20.43
N GLY A 144 21.31 1.71 20.59
CA GLY A 144 20.23 2.60 20.17
C GLY A 144 19.95 2.57 18.66
N LYS A 145 20.52 1.63 17.90
CA LYS A 145 20.33 1.53 16.44
C LYS A 145 19.48 0.31 16.08
N GLU A 146 18.79 0.42 14.94
CA GLU A 146 18.15 -0.72 14.32
C GLU A 146 19.23 -1.69 13.82
N SER A 147 19.33 -2.88 14.42
CA SER A 147 20.47 -3.77 14.15
C SER A 147 20.04 -5.14 13.64
N ASP A 148 19.46 -6.01 14.42
CA ASP A 148 19.20 -7.40 14.06
C ASP A 148 17.81 -7.58 13.41
N PRO A 149 17.71 -7.77 12.06
CA PRO A 149 16.43 -7.97 11.37
C PRO A 149 15.69 -9.24 11.81
N ALA A 150 16.38 -10.24 12.36
CA ALA A 150 15.74 -11.48 12.82
C ALA A 150 14.87 -11.25 14.06
N ARG A 151 15.11 -10.16 14.80
CA ARG A 151 14.35 -9.77 15.98
C ARG A 151 13.22 -8.79 15.66
N ASP A 152 13.06 -8.38 14.40
CA ASP A 152 11.92 -7.57 13.98
C ASP A 152 10.63 -8.36 14.11
N LEU A 153 9.54 -7.63 14.44
CA LEU A 153 8.21 -8.20 14.47
C LEU A 153 7.31 -7.53 13.41
N ILE A 154 6.48 -8.34 12.76
CA ILE A 154 5.44 -7.89 11.84
C ILE A 154 4.08 -8.16 12.48
N VAL A 155 3.27 -7.12 12.65
CA VAL A 155 1.96 -7.21 13.29
C VAL A 155 0.90 -6.72 12.29
N PRO A 156 0.23 -7.59 11.53
CA PRO A 156 -0.83 -7.19 10.62
C PRO A 156 -1.97 -6.50 11.36
N PHE A 157 -2.49 -5.39 10.84
CA PHE A 157 -3.68 -4.74 11.40
C PHE A 157 -4.80 -4.58 10.36
N VAL A 158 -4.46 -4.59 9.07
CA VAL A 158 -5.40 -4.74 7.96
C VAL A 158 -4.89 -5.84 7.05
N THR A 159 -5.70 -6.84 6.77
CA THR A 159 -5.33 -7.90 5.84
C THR A 159 -6.55 -8.58 5.23
N ALA A 160 -6.48 -8.84 3.91
CA ALA A 160 -7.44 -9.71 3.21
C ALA A 160 -7.03 -11.19 3.24
N GLN A 161 -5.89 -11.50 3.86
CA GLN A 161 -5.33 -12.86 3.88
C GLN A 161 -5.75 -13.59 5.15
N LYS A 162 -6.58 -14.64 5.02
CA LYS A 162 -7.10 -15.43 6.15
C LYS A 162 -6.01 -16.10 7.00
N GLN A 163 -4.82 -16.30 6.42
CA GLN A 163 -3.66 -16.93 7.08
C GLN A 163 -2.89 -15.95 7.98
N LEU A 164 -3.12 -14.65 7.82
CA LEU A 164 -2.50 -13.63 8.64
C LEU A 164 -3.52 -13.12 9.66
N MET A 165 -3.27 -13.38 10.93
CA MET A 165 -4.18 -12.96 12.02
C MET A 165 -3.91 -11.49 12.36
N PRO A 166 -4.94 -10.61 12.32
CA PRO A 166 -4.80 -9.24 12.78
C PRO A 166 -4.33 -9.16 14.24
N MET A 167 -3.46 -8.20 14.53
CA MET A 167 -2.88 -7.93 15.84
C MET A 167 -2.08 -9.10 16.46
N HIS A 168 -1.73 -10.12 15.67
CA HIS A 168 -0.82 -11.19 16.08
C HIS A 168 0.62 -10.83 15.67
N PRO A 169 1.59 -10.81 16.61
CA PRO A 169 2.99 -10.56 16.28
C PRO A 169 3.62 -11.81 15.66
N TYR A 170 4.21 -11.64 14.47
CA TYR A 170 5.01 -12.64 13.77
C TYR A 170 6.46 -12.20 13.77
N THR A 171 7.41 -13.13 13.89
CA THR A 171 8.78 -12.87 13.44
C THR A 171 8.81 -12.64 11.93
N VAL A 172 9.86 -12.00 11.41
CA VAL A 172 10.02 -11.81 9.96
C VAL A 172 9.99 -13.13 9.21
N GLU A 173 10.60 -14.17 9.77
CA GLU A 173 10.64 -15.51 9.19
C GLU A 173 9.24 -16.14 9.12
N GLU A 174 8.49 -16.11 10.23
CA GLU A 174 7.11 -16.64 10.28
C GLU A 174 6.18 -15.91 9.30
N PHE A 175 6.26 -14.57 9.30
CA PHE A 175 5.48 -13.75 8.38
C PHE A 175 5.82 -14.10 6.92
N THR A 176 7.11 -14.16 6.57
CA THR A 176 7.57 -14.47 5.21
C THR A 176 7.13 -15.86 4.79
N ARG A 177 7.25 -16.86 5.66
CA ARG A 177 6.77 -18.23 5.39
C ARG A 177 5.30 -18.29 5.01
N ILE A 178 4.46 -17.42 5.58
CA ILE A 178 3.04 -17.34 5.26
C ILE A 178 2.80 -16.46 4.01
N ALA A 179 3.44 -15.30 3.94
CA ALA A 179 3.14 -14.27 2.95
C ALA A 179 3.77 -14.56 1.57
N ALA A 180 4.95 -15.18 1.51
CA ALA A 180 5.66 -15.44 0.24
C ALA A 180 4.89 -16.39 -0.70
N PRO A 181 4.30 -17.52 -0.24
CA PRO A 181 3.45 -18.34 -1.10
C PRO A 181 2.22 -17.61 -1.61
N LEU A 182 1.62 -16.72 -0.79
CA LEU A 182 0.48 -15.91 -1.18
C LEU A 182 0.86 -14.90 -2.28
N ALA A 183 2.01 -14.24 -2.13
CA ALA A 183 2.54 -13.32 -3.12
C ALA A 183 2.84 -14.05 -4.45
N LYS A 184 3.48 -15.22 -4.39
CA LYS A 184 3.76 -16.06 -5.57
C LYS A 184 2.49 -16.45 -6.32
N LYS A 185 1.48 -16.92 -5.60
CA LYS A 185 0.17 -17.29 -6.18
C LYS A 185 -0.50 -16.09 -6.84
N LYS A 186 -0.45 -14.93 -6.21
CA LYS A 186 -1.06 -13.70 -6.72
C LYS A 186 -0.35 -13.20 -7.99
N LEU A 187 0.99 -13.23 -8.01
CA LEU A 187 1.78 -12.90 -9.18
C LEU A 187 1.47 -13.82 -10.37
N GLN A 188 1.33 -15.11 -10.13
CA GLN A 188 0.94 -16.07 -11.18
C GLN A 188 -0.45 -15.74 -11.73
N SER A 189 -1.40 -15.38 -10.86
CA SER A 189 -2.75 -14.98 -11.28
C SER A 189 -2.73 -13.71 -12.14
N PHE A 190 -1.90 -12.72 -11.80
CA PHE A 190 -1.75 -11.50 -12.60
C PHE A 190 -1.14 -11.78 -13.97
N LYS A 191 -0.06 -12.58 -14.04
CA LYS A 191 0.54 -12.97 -15.32
C LYS A 191 -0.48 -13.65 -16.24
N ARG A 192 -1.26 -14.58 -15.69
CA ARG A 192 -2.31 -15.26 -16.46
C ARG A 192 -3.38 -14.29 -16.98
N LEU A 193 -3.85 -13.35 -16.16
CA LEU A 193 -4.83 -12.34 -16.56
C LEU A 193 -4.27 -11.40 -17.64
N GLU A 194 -3.00 -11.07 -17.56
CA GLU A 194 -2.30 -10.27 -18.55
C GLU A 194 -2.20 -11.00 -19.89
N GLU A 195 -1.80 -12.27 -19.89
CA GLU A 195 -1.74 -13.14 -21.07
C GLU A 195 -3.13 -13.29 -21.73
N GLU A 196 -4.17 -13.53 -20.94
CA GLU A 196 -5.56 -13.62 -21.40
C GLU A 196 -6.04 -12.29 -22.02
N SER A 197 -5.68 -11.15 -21.42
CA SER A 197 -6.04 -9.84 -21.94
C SER A 197 -5.34 -9.53 -23.26
N GLN A 198 -4.04 -9.82 -23.34
CA GLN A 198 -3.28 -9.66 -24.58
C GLN A 198 -3.81 -10.58 -25.70
N GLY A 199 -4.19 -11.81 -25.37
CA GLY A 199 -4.83 -12.74 -26.30
C GLY A 199 -6.13 -12.18 -26.89
N ARG A 200 -7.00 -11.63 -26.04
CA ARG A 200 -8.25 -10.98 -26.48
C ARG A 200 -8.00 -9.77 -27.41
N VAL A 201 -7.03 -8.93 -27.06
CA VAL A 201 -6.68 -7.77 -27.90
C VAL A 201 -6.20 -8.22 -29.28
N LYS A 202 -5.31 -9.24 -29.35
CA LYS A 202 -4.84 -9.81 -30.63
C LYS A 202 -5.98 -10.38 -31.47
N GLN A 203 -6.92 -11.11 -30.84
CA GLN A 203 -8.10 -11.64 -31.54
C GLN A 203 -9.00 -10.53 -32.09
N GLN A 204 -9.26 -9.49 -31.34
CA GLN A 204 -10.05 -8.34 -31.79
C GLN A 204 -9.35 -7.61 -32.93
N GLN A 205 -8.04 -7.43 -32.90
CA GLN A 205 -7.27 -6.83 -34.00
C GLN A 205 -7.32 -7.68 -35.26
N ALA A 206 -7.17 -9.00 -35.15
CA ALA A 206 -7.29 -9.91 -36.27
C ALA A 206 -8.67 -9.86 -36.90
N ALA A 207 -9.73 -9.94 -36.09
CA ALA A 207 -11.11 -9.83 -36.58
C ALA A 207 -11.42 -8.48 -37.27
N ALA A 208 -10.86 -7.38 -36.70
CA ALA A 208 -10.99 -6.05 -37.30
C ALA A 208 -10.25 -5.95 -38.65
N GLN A 209 -9.08 -6.58 -38.74
CA GLN A 209 -8.31 -6.62 -39.99
C GLN A 209 -9.02 -7.47 -41.07
N GLU A 210 -9.58 -8.59 -40.70
CA GLU A 210 -10.37 -9.45 -41.57
C GLU A 210 -11.58 -8.71 -42.15
N LYS A 211 -12.33 -8.00 -41.29
CA LYS A 211 -13.45 -7.13 -41.75
C LYS A 211 -12.97 -6.05 -42.72
N ARG A 212 -11.85 -5.39 -42.45
CA ARG A 212 -11.28 -4.38 -43.35
C ARG A 212 -10.92 -4.99 -44.73
N ASN A 213 -10.31 -6.18 -44.70
CA ASN A 213 -9.94 -6.87 -45.94
C ASN A 213 -11.18 -7.28 -46.74
N ALA A 214 -12.23 -7.78 -46.07
CA ALA A 214 -13.52 -8.10 -46.72
C ALA A 214 -14.17 -6.86 -47.35
N TRP A 215 -14.20 -5.73 -46.64
CA TRP A 215 -14.68 -4.47 -47.19
C TRP A 215 -13.89 -3.99 -48.42
N ARG A 216 -12.55 -4.11 -48.39
CA ARG A 216 -11.70 -3.78 -49.55
C ARG A 216 -11.95 -4.70 -50.75
N ALA A 217 -12.23 -5.97 -50.52
CA ALA A 217 -12.58 -6.91 -51.57
C ALA A 217 -13.92 -6.56 -52.24
N LEU A 218 -14.93 -6.22 -51.41
CA LEU A 218 -16.24 -5.77 -51.92
C LEU A 218 -16.15 -4.46 -52.72
N ALA A 219 -15.33 -3.51 -52.24
CA ALA A 219 -15.14 -2.24 -52.96
C ALA A 219 -14.38 -2.36 -54.31
N ARG A 220 -13.72 -3.50 -54.52
CA ARG A 220 -13.03 -3.80 -55.83
C ARG A 220 -13.82 -4.70 -56.75
N ALA A 221 -15.01 -5.14 -56.35
CA ALA A 221 -15.87 -5.92 -57.21
C ALA A 221 -16.27 -5.10 -58.45
N PRO A 222 -16.17 -5.62 -59.67
CA PRO A 222 -16.56 -4.90 -60.89
C PRO A 222 -18.04 -4.57 -60.84
N GLU A 223 -18.41 -3.37 -61.34
CA GLU A 223 -19.82 -2.98 -61.50
C GLU A 223 -20.56 -4.03 -62.29
N PRO A 224 -21.75 -4.42 -61.84
CA PRO A 224 -22.57 -5.31 -62.65
C PRO A 224 -22.84 -4.66 -64.03
N PRO A 225 -22.83 -5.44 -65.14
CA PRO A 225 -23.06 -4.91 -66.46
C PRO A 225 -24.39 -4.16 -66.47
N ARG A 226 -24.36 -2.89 -66.94
CA ARG A 226 -25.60 -2.08 -67.13
C ARG A 226 -26.50 -2.79 -68.11
N ALA A 227 -27.71 -3.07 -67.65
CA ALA A 227 -28.72 -3.58 -68.52
C ALA A 227 -28.90 -2.62 -69.71
N GLN A 228 -28.69 -3.11 -70.91
CA GLN A 228 -28.99 -2.34 -72.13
C GLN A 228 -30.48 -2.16 -72.22
N PRO A 229 -30.99 -0.94 -72.52
CA PRO A 229 -32.43 -0.76 -72.77
C PRO A 229 -32.77 -1.41 -74.06
N VAL A 230 -33.87 -2.18 -74.07
CA VAL A 230 -34.52 -2.77 -75.24
C VAL A 230 -35.33 -1.70 -75.96
#